data_c9c42ec5daa562139f12e701c35a43bc
#
_entry.id   c9c42ec5daa562139f12e701c35a43bc
#
_cell.length_a   1.000
_cell.length_b   1.000
_cell.length_c   1.000
_cell.angle_alpha   90.00
_cell.angle_beta   90.00
_cell.angle_gamma   90.00
#
_symmetry.space_group_name_H-M   'P 1'
#
loop_
_entity.id
_entity.type
_entity.pdbx_description
1 polymer ?
#
loop_
_entity_poly.entity_id
_entity_poly.type
_entity_poly.pdbx_seq_one_letter_code
_entity_poly.pdbx_strand_id
1 'polypeptide(L)'
;MYNNLIIVIIGCFAHARRKWVDCFVDGKPVKDSMSEKAFQLIERIFALESTWKDLPPEKRLEHRQKELKPVLDAYWEHLNSFEAEEKTALYNAQRYSLNQRETLDAVLLDGRLELTNNLAERSVKPFVMSRRNFLFCDTAKGATSSALCFSMIETAKANNLDPFGYLLFLLQELPKLGEKPDDEQLRDYLPWSDRKSTRLN
;
A
#
# COMPACT_ATOMS: atom_id res chain seq x y z
N MET A 1 7.19 -23.46 15.58
CA MET A 1 5.74 -23.25 15.39
C MET A 1 5.57 -22.02 14.51
N TYR A 2 5.21 -22.19 13.25
CA TYR A 2 4.81 -21.05 12.41
C TYR A 2 3.47 -20.58 12.95
N ASN A 3 3.44 -19.43 13.63
CA ASN A 3 2.20 -18.73 13.90
C ASN A 3 1.50 -18.52 12.56
N ASN A 4 0.21 -18.89 12.48
CA ASN A 4 -0.61 -18.66 11.30
C ASN A 4 -0.54 -17.17 10.94
N LEU A 5 0.29 -16.84 9.96
CA LEU A 5 0.38 -15.48 9.44
C LEU A 5 -0.90 -15.24 8.64
N ILE A 6 -1.81 -14.44 9.18
CA ILE A 6 -3.00 -14.00 8.46
C ILE A 6 -2.55 -12.87 7.53
N ILE A 7 -2.53 -13.15 6.24
CA ILE A 7 -2.26 -12.13 5.20
C ILE A 7 -3.60 -11.54 4.78
N VAL A 8 -3.79 -10.25 5.02
CA VAL A 8 -4.95 -9.50 4.53
C VAL A 8 -4.56 -8.77 3.26
N ILE A 9 -5.28 -9.06 2.17
CA ILE A 9 -5.12 -8.35 0.90
C ILE A 9 -6.01 -7.12 0.92
N ILE A 10 -5.43 -5.95 0.67
CA ILE A 10 -6.14 -4.67 0.69
C ILE A 10 -6.25 -4.13 -0.73
N GLY A 11 -7.45 -3.72 -1.12
CA GLY A 11 -7.70 -2.98 -2.35
C GLY A 11 -7.25 -1.52 -2.25
N CYS A 12 -7.14 -0.86 -3.39
CA CYS A 12 -6.71 0.54 -3.48
C CYS A 12 -7.83 1.43 -3.99
N PHE A 13 -8.41 2.24 -3.12
CA PHE A 13 -9.44 3.22 -3.50
C PHE A 13 -8.92 4.28 -4.48
N ALA A 14 -7.63 4.59 -4.51
CA ALA A 14 -7.07 5.50 -5.51
C ALA A 14 -7.19 4.92 -6.94
N HIS A 15 -7.05 3.62 -7.10
CA HIS A 15 -7.26 2.95 -8.39
C HIS A 15 -8.75 2.91 -8.76
N ALA A 16 -9.65 2.59 -7.83
CA ALA A 16 -11.08 2.66 -8.05
C ALA A 16 -11.51 4.08 -8.47
N ARG A 17 -11.04 5.09 -7.72
CA ARG A 17 -11.27 6.51 -8.04
C ARG A 17 -10.86 6.87 -9.47
N ARG A 18 -9.68 6.42 -9.90
CA ARG A 18 -9.17 6.69 -11.25
C ARG A 18 -10.10 6.13 -12.33
N LYS A 19 -10.66 4.94 -12.12
CA LYS A 19 -11.64 4.35 -13.05
C LYS A 19 -12.89 5.21 -13.23
N TRP A 20 -13.36 5.87 -12.16
CA TRP A 20 -14.49 6.80 -12.26
C TRP A 20 -14.10 8.11 -12.96
N VAL A 21 -12.86 8.57 -12.79
CA VAL A 21 -12.35 9.74 -13.53
C VAL A 21 -12.26 9.45 -15.03
N ASP A 22 -12.02 8.20 -15.45
CA ASP A 22 -12.03 7.80 -16.85
C ASP A 22 -13.42 7.97 -17.52
N CYS A 23 -14.49 8.15 -16.72
CA CYS A 23 -15.85 8.44 -17.19
C CYS A 23 -16.11 9.95 -17.40
N PHE A 24 -15.17 10.83 -17.08
CA PHE A 24 -15.34 12.27 -17.17
C PHE A 24 -15.27 12.75 -18.62
N VAL A 25 -15.98 13.83 -18.90
CA VAL A 25 -15.93 14.53 -20.18
C VAL A 25 -15.21 15.87 -19.94
N ASP A 26 -14.21 16.16 -20.75
CA ASP A 26 -13.37 17.37 -20.61
C ASP A 26 -12.80 17.56 -19.17
N GLY A 27 -12.45 16.45 -18.53
CA GLY A 27 -11.88 16.44 -17.18
C GLY A 27 -12.88 16.76 -16.05
N LYS A 28 -14.18 16.75 -16.34
CA LYS A 28 -15.25 17.03 -15.37
C LYS A 28 -16.26 15.89 -15.33
N PRO A 29 -16.83 15.58 -14.14
CA PRO A 29 -17.92 14.63 -14.04
C PRO A 29 -19.14 15.12 -14.86
N VAL A 30 -19.82 14.20 -15.51
CA VAL A 30 -21.09 14.50 -16.19
C VAL A 30 -22.17 14.60 -15.11
N LYS A 31 -22.80 15.77 -15.03
CA LYS A 31 -23.80 16.07 -14.01
C LYS A 31 -24.92 15.05 -13.96
N ASP A 32 -25.34 14.67 -12.76
CA ASP A 32 -26.42 13.71 -12.47
C ASP A 32 -26.20 12.31 -13.06
N SER A 33 -24.95 11.99 -13.48
CA SER A 33 -24.61 10.67 -14.00
C SER A 33 -24.33 9.65 -12.90
N MET A 34 -24.43 8.36 -13.24
CA MET A 34 -24.06 7.27 -12.32
C MET A 34 -22.59 7.33 -11.91
N SER A 35 -21.71 7.76 -12.83
CA SER A 35 -20.28 7.93 -12.55
C SER A 35 -20.00 9.09 -11.59
N GLU A 36 -20.73 10.20 -11.71
CA GLU A 36 -20.58 11.32 -10.77
C GLU A 36 -20.94 10.91 -9.35
N LYS A 37 -22.08 10.23 -9.17
CA LYS A 37 -22.50 9.78 -7.84
C LYS A 37 -21.52 8.80 -7.22
N ALA A 38 -21.02 7.84 -7.98
CA ALA A 38 -20.01 6.90 -7.52
C ALA A 38 -18.71 7.62 -7.14
N PHE A 39 -18.27 8.59 -7.95
CA PHE A 39 -17.10 9.40 -7.69
C PHE A 39 -17.26 10.23 -6.40
N GLN A 40 -18.41 10.88 -6.19
CA GLN A 40 -18.70 11.66 -4.98
C GLN A 40 -18.66 10.78 -3.71
N LEU A 41 -19.14 9.54 -3.79
CA LEU A 41 -19.05 8.60 -2.66
C LEU A 41 -17.60 8.23 -2.34
N ILE A 42 -16.77 8.00 -3.35
CA ILE A 42 -15.32 7.77 -3.13
C ILE A 42 -14.65 9.02 -2.54
N GLU A 43 -14.95 10.22 -3.03
CA GLU A 43 -14.42 11.46 -2.45
C GLU A 43 -14.84 11.59 -0.99
N ARG A 44 -16.07 11.21 -0.65
CA ARG A 44 -16.55 11.20 0.74
C ARG A 44 -15.77 10.21 1.61
N ILE A 45 -15.43 9.01 1.08
CA ILE A 45 -14.57 8.03 1.76
C ILE A 45 -13.20 8.64 2.08
N PHE A 46 -12.55 9.29 1.11
CA PHE A 46 -11.26 9.95 1.33
C PHE A 46 -11.35 11.12 2.30
N ALA A 47 -12.39 11.92 2.20
CA ALA A 47 -12.61 13.06 3.11
C ALA A 47 -12.75 12.61 4.56
N LEU A 48 -13.55 11.58 4.83
CA LEU A 48 -13.70 11.01 6.18
C LEU A 48 -12.38 10.48 6.69
N GLU A 49 -11.69 9.63 5.93
CA GLU A 49 -10.42 9.03 6.33
C GLU A 49 -9.35 10.07 6.65
N SER A 50 -9.33 11.17 5.92
CA SER A 50 -8.38 12.26 6.16
C SER A 50 -8.53 12.92 7.53
N THR A 51 -9.73 12.91 8.10
CA THR A 51 -9.99 13.48 9.43
C THR A 51 -9.44 12.60 10.56
N TRP A 52 -9.20 11.33 10.30
CA TRP A 52 -8.75 10.34 11.29
C TRP A 52 -7.29 9.93 11.13
N LYS A 53 -6.58 10.56 10.21
CA LYS A 53 -5.22 10.17 9.82
C LYS A 53 -4.27 10.07 11.00
N ASP A 54 -4.38 11.00 11.97
CA ASP A 54 -3.46 11.09 13.11
C ASP A 54 -4.01 10.39 14.36
N LEU A 55 -5.16 9.70 14.26
CA LEU A 55 -5.73 8.95 15.37
C LEU A 55 -5.02 7.60 15.56
N PRO A 56 -4.97 7.09 16.80
CA PRO A 56 -4.56 5.71 17.08
C PRO A 56 -5.40 4.70 16.27
N PRO A 57 -4.81 3.54 15.89
CA PRO A 57 -5.49 2.55 15.05
C PRO A 57 -6.87 2.11 15.58
N GLU A 58 -7.02 1.94 16.88
CA GLU A 58 -8.26 1.52 17.51
C GLU A 58 -9.36 2.57 17.34
N LYS A 59 -9.02 3.85 17.50
CA LYS A 59 -9.93 4.96 17.30
C LYS A 59 -10.30 5.14 15.83
N ARG A 60 -9.32 5.01 14.95
CA ARG A 60 -9.54 5.05 13.51
C ARG A 60 -10.48 3.93 13.06
N LEU A 61 -10.33 2.71 13.59
CA LEU A 61 -11.24 1.60 13.32
C LEU A 61 -12.67 1.89 13.83
N GLU A 62 -12.81 2.44 15.02
CA GLU A 62 -14.10 2.83 15.58
C GLU A 62 -14.84 3.82 14.66
N HIS A 63 -14.16 4.86 14.18
CA HIS A 63 -14.71 5.82 13.21
C HIS A 63 -15.06 5.17 11.89
N ARG A 64 -14.22 4.29 11.37
CA ARG A 64 -14.49 3.54 10.13
C ARG A 64 -15.76 2.71 10.25
N GLN A 65 -15.94 1.98 11.35
CA GLN A 65 -17.13 1.17 11.58
C GLN A 65 -18.40 2.02 11.70
N LYS A 66 -18.30 3.20 12.33
CA LYS A 66 -19.45 4.07 12.61
C LYS A 66 -19.80 4.99 11.43
N GLU A 67 -18.81 5.58 10.77
CA GLU A 67 -19.00 6.68 9.82
C GLU A 67 -18.61 6.30 8.39
N LEU A 68 -17.54 5.51 8.18
CA LEU A 68 -17.10 5.10 6.86
C LEU A 68 -17.96 3.97 6.29
N LYS A 69 -18.30 2.98 7.13
CA LYS A 69 -19.08 1.83 6.70
C LYS A 69 -20.40 2.20 6.03
N PRO A 70 -21.24 3.12 6.55
CA PRO A 70 -22.45 3.56 5.87
C PRO A 70 -22.20 4.17 4.48
N VAL A 71 -21.07 4.86 4.28
CA VAL A 71 -20.71 5.44 2.98
C VAL A 71 -20.28 4.33 2.01
N LEU A 72 -19.54 3.32 2.49
CA LEU A 72 -19.21 2.13 1.70
C LEU A 72 -20.47 1.35 1.32
N ASP A 73 -21.39 1.14 2.25
CA ASP A 73 -22.65 0.46 1.98
C ASP A 73 -23.46 1.21 0.90
N ALA A 74 -23.56 2.54 0.99
CA ALA A 74 -24.19 3.39 -0.03
C ALA A 74 -23.46 3.33 -1.39
N TYR A 75 -22.12 3.22 -1.39
CA TYR A 75 -21.34 3.04 -2.60
C TYR A 75 -21.67 1.70 -3.29
N TRP A 76 -21.70 0.60 -2.55
CA TRP A 76 -22.06 -0.70 -3.08
C TRP A 76 -23.52 -0.79 -3.54
N GLU A 77 -24.45 -0.20 -2.80
CA GLU A 77 -25.84 -0.09 -3.18
C GLU A 77 -25.97 0.66 -4.51
N HIS A 78 -25.30 1.81 -4.65
CA HIS A 78 -25.30 2.57 -5.88
C HIS A 78 -24.73 1.76 -7.07
N LEU A 79 -23.64 1.06 -6.90
CA LEU A 79 -23.04 0.25 -7.95
C LEU A 79 -23.94 -0.92 -8.41
N ASN A 80 -24.76 -1.44 -7.52
CA ASN A 80 -25.73 -2.49 -7.83
C ASN A 80 -27.07 -1.97 -8.36
N SER A 81 -27.29 -0.64 -8.35
CA SER A 81 -28.56 -0.05 -8.77
C SER A 81 -28.71 0.16 -10.28
N PHE A 82 -27.67 -0.08 -11.07
CA PHE A 82 -27.66 0.10 -12.51
C PHE A 82 -26.81 -0.96 -13.20
N GLU A 83 -27.10 -1.22 -14.47
CA GLU A 83 -26.26 -2.01 -15.36
C GLU A 83 -25.58 -1.08 -16.37
N ALA A 84 -24.26 -1.14 -16.43
CA ALA A 84 -23.49 -0.40 -17.41
C ALA A 84 -23.33 -1.21 -18.69
N GLU A 85 -23.39 -0.55 -19.84
CA GLU A 85 -23.15 -1.16 -21.14
C GLU A 85 -21.68 -1.62 -21.27
N GLU A 86 -21.48 -2.86 -21.72
CA GLU A 86 -20.16 -3.45 -21.92
C GLU A 86 -19.25 -2.59 -22.81
N LYS A 87 -17.97 -2.65 -22.54
CA LYS A 87 -16.90 -1.90 -23.25
C LYS A 87 -16.93 -0.39 -23.05
N THR A 88 -17.80 0.13 -22.16
CA THR A 88 -17.79 1.54 -21.78
C THR A 88 -16.85 1.80 -20.60
N ALA A 89 -16.45 3.06 -20.40
CA ALA A 89 -15.69 3.48 -19.22
C ALA A 89 -16.49 3.22 -17.93
N LEU A 90 -17.80 3.46 -17.97
CA LEU A 90 -18.72 3.22 -16.85
C LEU A 90 -18.73 1.74 -16.45
N TYR A 91 -18.82 0.83 -17.41
CA TYR A 91 -18.75 -0.61 -17.17
C TYR A 91 -17.43 -1.02 -16.52
N ASN A 92 -16.31 -0.52 -17.06
CA ASN A 92 -14.98 -0.83 -16.53
C ASN A 92 -14.81 -0.34 -15.07
N ALA A 93 -15.34 0.85 -14.75
CA ALA A 93 -15.28 1.41 -13.41
C ALA A 93 -16.16 0.61 -12.43
N GLN A 94 -17.39 0.30 -12.82
CA GLN A 94 -18.34 -0.50 -12.04
C GLN A 94 -17.76 -1.90 -11.77
N ARG A 95 -17.33 -2.62 -12.82
CA ARG A 95 -16.78 -3.99 -12.72
C ARG A 95 -15.51 -4.03 -11.90
N TYR A 96 -14.59 -3.07 -12.10
CA TYR A 96 -13.39 -2.98 -11.28
C TYR A 96 -13.75 -2.89 -9.79
N SER A 97 -14.64 -1.99 -9.43
CA SER A 97 -15.03 -1.76 -8.03
C SER A 97 -15.72 -2.99 -7.43
N LEU A 98 -16.69 -3.58 -8.14
CA LEU A 98 -17.40 -4.78 -7.67
C LEU A 98 -16.47 -5.98 -7.51
N ASN A 99 -15.53 -6.19 -8.45
CA ASN A 99 -14.56 -7.28 -8.37
C ASN A 99 -13.55 -7.10 -7.23
N GLN A 100 -13.33 -5.86 -6.78
CA GLN A 100 -12.43 -5.53 -5.68
C GLN A 100 -13.16 -5.30 -4.35
N ARG A 101 -14.46 -5.53 -4.27
CA ARG A 101 -15.28 -5.20 -3.11
C ARG A 101 -14.70 -5.76 -1.82
N GLU A 102 -14.41 -7.05 -1.77
CA GLU A 102 -13.89 -7.72 -0.57
C GLU A 102 -12.56 -7.09 -0.11
N THR A 103 -11.65 -6.80 -1.05
CA THR A 103 -10.35 -6.21 -0.75
C THR A 103 -10.45 -4.72 -0.37
N LEU A 104 -11.41 -3.99 -0.94
CA LEU A 104 -11.67 -2.59 -0.59
C LEU A 104 -12.34 -2.49 0.80
N ASP A 105 -13.26 -3.39 1.13
CA ASP A 105 -13.92 -3.43 2.44
C ASP A 105 -12.96 -3.89 3.56
N ALA A 106 -11.82 -4.51 3.22
CA ALA A 106 -10.83 -4.97 4.21
C ALA A 106 -10.30 -3.85 5.12
N VAL A 107 -10.40 -2.58 4.73
CA VAL A 107 -10.03 -1.43 5.59
C VAL A 107 -10.86 -1.35 6.87
N LEU A 108 -12.02 -2.01 6.90
CA LEU A 108 -12.89 -2.12 8.08
C LEU A 108 -12.43 -3.18 9.10
N LEU A 109 -11.38 -3.96 8.80
CA LEU A 109 -10.88 -5.02 9.67
C LEU A 109 -9.88 -4.51 10.70
N ASP A 110 -9.07 -3.50 10.34
CA ASP A 110 -8.01 -2.98 11.20
C ASP A 110 -7.71 -1.51 10.88
N GLY A 111 -7.62 -0.66 11.89
CA GLY A 111 -7.33 0.76 11.72
C GLY A 111 -5.92 1.09 11.21
N ARG A 112 -5.00 0.12 11.20
CA ARG A 112 -3.66 0.27 10.62
C ARG A 112 -3.66 0.17 9.10
N LEU A 113 -4.69 -0.44 8.51
CA LEU A 113 -4.79 -0.63 7.07
C LEU A 113 -5.06 0.72 6.37
N GLU A 114 -4.38 0.93 5.24
CA GLU A 114 -4.51 2.17 4.48
C GLU A 114 -5.55 2.03 3.35
N LEU A 115 -6.27 3.11 3.01
CA LEU A 115 -7.20 3.12 1.86
C LEU A 115 -6.50 2.94 0.51
N THR A 116 -5.20 3.20 0.47
CA THR A 116 -4.42 3.15 -0.76
C THR A 116 -3.11 2.40 -0.55
N ASN A 117 -2.62 1.76 -1.59
CA ASN A 117 -1.30 1.13 -1.59
C ASN A 117 -0.16 2.09 -2.00
N ASN A 118 -0.41 3.40 -2.00
CA ASN A 118 0.56 4.41 -2.43
C ASN A 118 1.88 4.35 -1.65
N LEU A 119 1.85 3.95 -0.37
CA LEU A 119 3.06 3.78 0.43
C LEU A 119 3.90 2.61 -0.09
N ALA A 120 3.26 1.46 -0.33
CA ALA A 120 3.92 0.28 -0.89
C ALA A 120 4.48 0.56 -2.30
N GLU A 121 3.69 1.22 -3.17
CA GLU A 121 4.14 1.61 -4.51
C GLU A 121 5.34 2.56 -4.46
N ARG A 122 5.34 3.54 -3.56
CA ARG A 122 6.49 4.43 -3.36
C ARG A 122 7.73 3.70 -2.88
N SER A 123 7.58 2.69 -2.02
CA SER A 123 8.72 1.89 -1.52
C SER A 123 9.37 1.05 -2.63
N VAL A 124 8.59 0.58 -3.60
CA VAL A 124 9.10 -0.20 -4.75
C VAL A 124 9.63 0.71 -5.87
N LYS A 125 9.17 1.96 -5.95
CA LYS A 125 9.50 2.90 -7.03
C LYS A 125 11.01 3.10 -7.24
N PRO A 126 11.88 3.24 -6.22
CA PRO A 126 13.32 3.38 -6.40
C PRO A 126 13.93 2.21 -7.16
N PHE A 127 13.52 0.98 -6.84
CA PHE A 127 13.96 -0.22 -7.59
C PHE A 127 13.52 -0.17 -9.05
N VAL A 128 12.26 0.15 -9.31
CA VAL A 128 11.71 0.26 -10.68
C VAL A 128 12.42 1.36 -11.47
N MET A 129 12.69 2.50 -10.86
CA MET A 129 13.41 3.62 -11.50
C MET A 129 14.86 3.25 -11.84
N SER A 130 15.52 2.45 -11.00
CA SER A 130 16.89 1.99 -11.19
C SER A 130 17.04 1.07 -12.43
N ARG A 131 15.95 0.49 -12.92
CA ARG A 131 15.94 -0.26 -14.20
C ARG A 131 16.40 0.58 -15.39
N ARG A 132 16.33 1.90 -15.33
CA ARG A 132 16.89 2.78 -16.35
C ARG A 132 18.40 2.62 -16.49
N ASN A 133 19.10 2.15 -15.44
CA ASN A 133 20.55 1.95 -15.45
C ASN A 133 20.95 0.53 -15.87
N PHE A 134 20.18 -0.49 -15.47
CA PHE A 134 20.52 -1.90 -15.73
C PHE A 134 19.52 -2.64 -16.63
N LEU A 135 18.43 -2.01 -17.06
CA LEU A 135 17.34 -2.47 -17.93
C LEU A 135 16.67 -3.78 -17.45
N PHE A 136 17.40 -4.84 -17.28
CA PHE A 136 16.94 -6.16 -16.81
C PHE A 136 18.08 -6.88 -16.05
N CYS A 137 17.70 -7.93 -15.31
CA CYS A 137 18.64 -8.82 -14.66
C CYS A 137 18.79 -10.10 -15.50
N ASP A 138 20.02 -10.49 -15.81
CA ASP A 138 20.30 -11.66 -16.67
C ASP A 138 19.86 -12.98 -16.02
N THR A 139 19.79 -13.03 -14.69
CA THR A 139 19.43 -14.24 -13.96
C THR A 139 18.40 -13.96 -12.87
N ALA A 140 17.55 -14.95 -12.54
CA ALA A 140 16.63 -14.88 -11.42
C ALA A 140 17.36 -14.65 -10.08
N LYS A 141 18.53 -15.25 -9.89
CA LYS A 141 19.37 -15.07 -8.69
C LYS A 141 19.88 -13.62 -8.58
N GLY A 142 20.31 -13.02 -9.70
CA GLY A 142 20.73 -11.61 -9.75
C GLY A 142 19.56 -10.67 -9.44
N ALA A 143 18.37 -10.95 -9.97
CA ALA A 143 17.16 -10.18 -9.66
C ALA A 143 16.80 -10.22 -8.17
N THR A 144 16.85 -11.40 -7.55
CA THR A 144 16.61 -11.58 -6.12
C THR A 144 17.63 -10.82 -5.27
N SER A 145 18.91 -10.89 -5.62
CA SER A 145 19.98 -10.18 -4.90
C SER A 145 19.79 -8.66 -4.99
N SER A 146 19.47 -8.14 -6.17
CA SER A 146 19.19 -6.72 -6.37
C SER A 146 17.96 -6.27 -5.56
N ALA A 147 16.88 -7.04 -5.60
CA ALA A 147 15.68 -6.73 -4.82
C ALA A 147 15.96 -6.72 -3.31
N LEU A 148 16.79 -7.65 -2.82
CA LEU A 148 17.20 -7.69 -1.41
C LEU A 148 17.98 -6.43 -1.02
N CYS A 149 18.99 -6.03 -1.80
CA CYS A 149 19.77 -4.82 -1.55
C CYS A 149 18.88 -3.57 -1.51
N PHE A 150 17.98 -3.41 -2.48
CA PHE A 150 17.03 -2.29 -2.49
C PHE A 150 16.08 -2.32 -1.29
N SER A 151 15.60 -3.49 -0.89
CA SER A 151 14.77 -3.64 0.31
C SER A 151 15.50 -3.16 1.56
N MET A 152 16.78 -3.53 1.72
CA MET A 152 17.61 -3.07 2.85
C MET A 152 17.80 -1.55 2.83
N ILE A 153 18.10 -0.95 1.67
CA ILE A 153 18.27 0.49 1.48
C ILE A 153 16.99 1.25 1.86
N GLU A 154 15.85 0.84 1.31
CA GLU A 154 14.58 1.55 1.55
C GLU A 154 14.10 1.35 3.00
N THR A 155 14.37 0.19 3.61
CA THR A 155 14.06 -0.04 5.02
C THR A 155 14.95 0.80 5.93
N ALA A 156 16.23 0.96 5.61
CA ALA A 156 17.12 1.87 6.35
C ALA A 156 16.61 3.32 6.31
N LYS A 157 16.24 3.82 5.12
CA LYS A 157 15.63 5.16 4.94
C LYS A 157 14.34 5.32 5.76
N ALA A 158 13.46 4.32 5.74
CA ALA A 158 12.21 4.32 6.48
C ALA A 158 12.41 4.39 8.00
N ASN A 159 13.58 3.95 8.49
CA ASN A 159 13.98 4.01 9.89
C ASN A 159 14.97 5.17 10.19
N ASN A 160 15.06 6.17 9.30
CA ASN A 160 15.91 7.35 9.45
C ASN A 160 17.40 7.05 9.62
N LEU A 161 17.89 5.92 9.05
CA LEU A 161 19.30 5.58 9.00
C LEU A 161 19.91 6.04 7.67
N ASP A 162 21.19 6.44 7.69
CA ASP A 162 21.95 6.59 6.46
C ASP A 162 22.14 5.23 5.78
N PRO A 163 21.62 5.00 4.55
CA PRO A 163 21.69 3.72 3.91
C PRO A 163 23.12 3.23 3.64
N PHE A 164 24.03 4.15 3.32
CA PHE A 164 25.42 3.80 3.07
C PHE A 164 26.11 3.32 4.35
N GLY A 165 25.99 4.08 5.42
CA GLY A 165 26.51 3.70 6.74
C GLY A 165 25.92 2.39 7.23
N TYR A 166 24.61 2.18 7.02
CA TYR A 166 23.95 0.95 7.41
C TYR A 166 24.46 -0.28 6.62
N LEU A 167 24.58 -0.18 5.30
CA LEU A 167 25.13 -1.27 4.48
C LEU A 167 26.59 -1.55 4.84
N LEU A 168 27.40 -0.52 5.04
CA LEU A 168 28.79 -0.67 5.47
C LEU A 168 28.90 -1.40 6.80
N PHE A 169 28.05 -1.01 7.77
CA PHE A 169 27.95 -1.69 9.06
C PHE A 169 27.60 -3.18 8.91
N LEU A 170 26.60 -3.52 8.09
CA LEU A 170 26.22 -4.90 7.85
C LEU A 170 27.37 -5.71 7.22
N LEU A 171 28.04 -5.16 6.22
CA LEU A 171 29.16 -5.81 5.55
C LEU A 171 30.37 -6.03 6.48
N GLN A 172 30.58 -5.17 7.47
CA GLN A 172 31.65 -5.28 8.44
C GLN A 172 31.33 -6.24 9.60
N GLU A 173 30.08 -6.28 10.02
CA GLU A 173 29.70 -6.98 11.25
C GLU A 173 29.13 -8.38 11.01
N LEU A 174 28.27 -8.55 9.97
CA LEU A 174 27.65 -9.86 9.71
C LEU A 174 28.67 -10.99 9.47
N PRO A 175 29.80 -10.78 8.77
CA PRO A 175 30.79 -11.85 8.59
C PRO A 175 31.41 -12.36 9.91
N LYS A 176 31.37 -11.54 10.98
CA LYS A 176 31.89 -11.94 12.29
C LYS A 176 31.01 -12.93 13.04
N LEU A 177 29.74 -13.08 12.62
CA LEU A 177 28.78 -14.02 13.20
C LEU A 177 28.97 -15.46 12.69
N GLY A 178 29.85 -15.68 11.68
CA GLY A 178 30.05 -16.99 11.07
C GLY A 178 29.11 -17.24 9.88
N GLU A 179 29.15 -18.46 9.33
CA GLU A 179 28.46 -18.79 8.06
C GLU A 179 26.93 -18.90 8.20
N LYS A 180 26.41 -19.20 9.38
CA LYS A 180 24.98 -19.43 9.62
C LYS A 180 24.54 -18.84 10.95
N PRO A 181 24.45 -17.50 11.04
CA PRO A 181 23.89 -16.87 12.23
C PRO A 181 22.42 -17.26 12.41
N ASP A 182 21.96 -17.41 13.64
CA ASP A 182 20.56 -17.64 13.97
C ASP A 182 19.74 -16.33 13.95
N ASP A 183 18.41 -16.47 14.01
CA ASP A 183 17.48 -15.34 13.94
C ASP A 183 17.65 -14.37 15.13
N GLU A 184 18.09 -14.86 16.30
CA GLU A 184 18.29 -14.05 17.50
C GLU A 184 19.51 -13.15 17.32
N GLN A 185 20.61 -13.71 16.81
CA GLN A 185 21.82 -12.95 16.48
C GLN A 185 21.55 -11.89 15.40
N LEU A 186 20.69 -12.17 14.41
CA LEU A 186 20.36 -11.25 13.34
C LEU A 186 19.45 -10.09 13.77
N ARG A 187 18.66 -10.26 14.85
CA ARG A 187 17.74 -9.22 15.33
C ARG A 187 18.44 -7.89 15.63
N ASP A 188 19.63 -7.93 16.18
CA ASP A 188 20.41 -6.75 16.50
C ASP A 188 20.88 -5.95 15.27
N TYR A 189 20.82 -6.56 14.09
CA TYR A 189 21.24 -5.97 12.82
C TYR A 189 20.07 -5.42 11.99
N LEU A 190 18.84 -5.59 12.46
CA LEU A 190 17.66 -5.05 11.78
C LEU A 190 17.60 -3.51 11.87
N PRO A 191 17.09 -2.79 10.85
CA PRO A 191 17.11 -1.32 10.83
C PRO A 191 16.34 -0.64 11.95
N TRP A 192 15.51 -1.35 12.66
CA TRP A 192 14.70 -0.86 13.78
C TRP A 192 15.18 -1.34 15.15
N SER A 193 16.36 -1.98 15.25
CA SER A 193 16.90 -2.42 16.55
C SER A 193 17.55 -1.27 17.31
N ASP A 194 17.36 -1.22 18.64
CA ASP A 194 17.86 -0.14 19.52
C ASP A 194 19.39 -0.02 19.57
N ARG A 195 20.13 -1.12 19.32
CA ARG A 195 21.61 -1.12 19.34
C ARG A 195 22.27 -0.25 18.28
N LYS A 196 21.55 0.20 17.25
CA LYS A 196 22.08 0.94 16.10
C LYS A 196 22.02 2.44 16.25
N SER A 197 21.07 2.98 17.00
CA SER A 197 20.96 4.43 17.22
C SER A 197 22.24 5.02 17.82
N THR A 198 23.05 4.19 18.50
CA THR A 198 24.29 4.60 19.15
C THR A 198 25.55 4.50 18.26
N ARG A 199 25.49 3.81 17.10
CA ARG A 199 26.66 3.56 16.23
C ARG A 199 26.61 4.19 14.85
N LEU A 200 25.43 4.64 14.41
CA LEU A 200 25.19 5.15 13.04
C LEU A 200 24.72 6.61 13.00
N ASN A 201 24.71 7.30 14.16
CA ASN A 201 24.51 8.76 14.28
C ASN A 201 25.87 9.46 14.46
#